data_a3a4d78c95fdf780525e1300eadbb99c
#
_entry.id   a3a4d78c95fdf780525e1300eadbb99c
#
_cell.length_a   1.000
_cell.length_b   1.000
_cell.length_c   1.000
_cell.angle_alpha   90.00
_cell.angle_beta   90.00
_cell.angle_gamma   90.00
#
_symmetry.space_group_name_H-M   'P 1'
#
loop_
_entity.id
_entity.type
_entity.pdbx_description
1 polymer ?
#
loop_
_entity_poly.entity_id
_entity_poly.type
_entity_poly.pdbx_seq_one_letter_code
_entity_poly.pdbx_strand_id
1 'polypeptide(L)'
;MAASRVVLTPAAERQFARLSLQAREMIAAALVALARNPRPPACVKLAGAEDLWRIRVRQHRIIYQLLDDELLVVVVNIGDRNEVYR
;
A
#
# COMPACT_ATOMS: atom_id res chain seq x y z
N MET A 1 8.65 16.87 -10.07
CA MET A 1 7.33 16.36 -9.68
C MET A 1 7.24 16.23 -8.17
N ALA A 2 6.13 16.65 -7.62
CA ALA A 2 5.91 16.51 -6.19
C ALA A 2 5.64 15.04 -5.84
N ALA A 3 6.27 14.55 -4.76
CA ALA A 3 5.98 13.22 -4.25
C ALA A 3 4.71 13.25 -3.40
N SER A 4 3.97 12.14 -3.38
CA SER A 4 2.83 11.99 -2.50
C SER A 4 3.31 11.67 -1.09
N ARG A 5 2.49 12.04 -0.10
CA ARG A 5 2.69 11.55 1.26
C ARG A 5 2.07 10.17 1.38
N VAL A 6 2.69 9.33 2.18
CA VAL A 6 2.15 8.00 2.47
C VAL A 6 1.84 7.94 3.96
N VAL A 7 0.59 7.63 4.26
CA VAL A 7 0.15 7.43 5.65
C VAL A 7 -0.49 6.06 5.77
N LEU A 8 -0.45 5.49 6.96
CA LEU A 8 -1.06 4.20 7.24
C LEU A 8 -2.25 4.40 8.17
N THR A 9 -3.34 3.68 7.89
CA THR A 9 -4.43 3.62 8.86
C THR A 9 -3.95 2.90 10.12
N PRO A 10 -4.64 3.06 11.26
CA PRO A 10 -4.26 2.32 12.47
C PRO A 10 -4.19 0.80 12.26
N ALA A 11 -5.10 0.25 11.45
CA ALA A 11 -5.07 -1.17 11.13
C ALA A 11 -3.81 -1.54 10.35
N ALA A 12 -3.45 -0.73 9.35
CA ALA A 12 -2.25 -0.97 8.56
C ALA A 12 -0.99 -0.82 9.40
N GLU A 13 -0.98 0.14 10.32
CA GLU A 13 0.15 0.29 11.23
C GLU A 13 0.36 -0.95 12.09
N ARG A 14 -0.73 -1.51 12.62
CA ARG A 14 -0.64 -2.74 13.42
C ARG A 14 -0.15 -3.91 12.58
N GLN A 15 -0.64 -4.01 11.34
CA GLN A 15 -0.20 -5.07 10.44
C GLN A 15 1.28 -4.94 10.12
N PHE A 16 1.73 -3.73 9.86
CA PHE A 16 3.15 -3.46 9.60
C PHE A 16 4.01 -3.86 10.81
N ALA A 17 3.58 -3.50 12.00
CA ALA A 17 4.34 -3.80 13.21
C ALA A 17 4.50 -5.29 13.47
N ARG A 18 3.57 -6.11 12.99
CA ARG A 18 3.60 -7.56 13.17
C ARG A 18 4.48 -8.30 12.17
N LEU A 19 4.94 -7.61 11.13
CA LEU A 19 5.80 -8.23 10.14
C LEU A 19 7.18 -8.52 10.72
N SER A 20 7.85 -9.53 10.16
CA SER A 20 9.26 -9.75 10.49
C SER A 20 10.07 -8.53 10.07
N LEU A 21 11.27 -8.39 10.62
CA LEU A 21 12.13 -7.28 10.24
C LEU A 21 12.37 -7.25 8.74
N GLN A 22 12.64 -8.41 8.15
CA GLN A 22 12.90 -8.50 6.71
C GLN A 22 11.69 -8.05 5.90
N ALA A 23 10.49 -8.49 6.28
CA ALA A 23 9.27 -8.11 5.59
C ALA A 23 9.00 -6.62 5.75
N ARG A 24 9.23 -6.06 6.94
CA ARG A 24 9.06 -4.62 7.16
C ARG A 24 9.97 -3.80 6.26
N GLU A 25 11.21 -4.26 6.07
CA GLU A 25 12.14 -3.55 5.19
C GLU A 25 11.64 -3.56 3.74
N MET A 26 11.13 -4.69 3.27
CA MET A 26 10.59 -4.79 1.92
C MET A 26 9.35 -3.91 1.75
N ILE A 27 8.45 -3.95 2.72
CA ILE A 27 7.22 -3.16 2.67
C ILE A 27 7.55 -1.67 2.76
N ALA A 28 8.47 -1.28 3.65
CA ALA A 28 8.86 0.12 3.75
C ALA A 28 9.42 0.65 2.44
N ALA A 29 10.25 -0.15 1.75
CA ALA A 29 10.79 0.25 0.45
C ALA A 29 9.66 0.42 -0.58
N ALA A 30 8.67 -0.45 -0.55
CA ALA A 30 7.53 -0.36 -1.45
C ALA A 30 6.70 0.91 -1.17
N LEU A 31 6.53 1.26 0.10
CA LEU A 31 5.80 2.48 0.47
C LEU A 31 6.53 3.74 -0.01
N VAL A 32 7.85 3.75 0.10
CA VAL A 32 8.65 4.86 -0.43
C VAL A 32 8.48 4.96 -1.94
N ALA A 33 8.48 3.83 -2.63
CA ALA A 33 8.27 3.82 -4.07
C ALA A 33 6.88 4.34 -4.45
N LEU A 34 5.85 4.00 -3.66
CA LEU A 34 4.49 4.51 -3.90
C LEU A 34 4.42 6.03 -3.72
N ALA A 35 5.21 6.60 -2.82
CA ALA A 35 5.24 8.05 -2.66
C ALA A 35 5.72 8.74 -3.94
N ARG A 36 6.62 8.10 -4.66
CA ARG A 36 7.16 8.65 -5.92
C ARG A 36 6.25 8.37 -7.11
N ASN A 37 5.65 7.20 -7.13
CA ASN A 37 4.74 6.79 -8.21
C ASN A 37 3.59 5.98 -7.63
N PRO A 38 2.44 6.63 -7.34
CA PRO A 38 1.30 5.94 -6.72
C PRO A 38 0.63 4.91 -7.61
N ARG A 39 0.89 4.93 -8.92
CA ARG A 39 0.33 3.97 -9.86
C ARG A 39 1.45 3.27 -10.63
N PRO A 40 2.28 2.46 -9.94
CA PRO A 40 3.32 1.72 -10.64
C PRO A 40 2.72 0.70 -11.61
N PRO A 41 3.48 0.22 -12.61
CA PRO A 41 2.93 -0.72 -13.61
C PRO A 41 2.29 -1.97 -13.01
N ALA A 42 2.74 -2.40 -11.84
CA ALA A 42 2.21 -3.60 -11.19
C ALA A 42 0.95 -3.36 -10.38
N CYS A 43 0.48 -2.11 -10.24
CA CYS A 43 -0.71 -1.85 -9.45
C CYS A 43 -1.97 -2.27 -10.20
N VAL A 44 -2.98 -2.68 -9.43
CA VAL A 44 -4.27 -3.09 -9.95
C VAL A 44 -5.35 -2.35 -9.17
N LYS A 45 -6.27 -1.75 -9.91
CA LYS A 45 -7.42 -1.12 -9.28
C LYS A 45 -8.40 -2.19 -8.82
N LEU A 46 -8.88 -2.06 -7.59
CA LEU A 46 -9.82 -3.04 -7.05
C LEU A 46 -11.22 -2.80 -7.58
N ALA A 47 -11.86 -3.86 -8.02
CA ALA A 47 -13.21 -3.80 -8.56
C ALA A 47 -14.21 -3.42 -7.47
N GLY A 48 -15.18 -2.58 -7.82
CA GLY A 48 -16.26 -2.20 -6.93
C GLY A 48 -15.88 -1.22 -5.83
N ALA A 49 -14.63 -0.74 -5.82
CA ALA A 49 -14.17 0.20 -4.81
C ALA A 49 -13.46 1.35 -5.51
N GLU A 50 -13.98 2.56 -5.34
CA GLU A 50 -13.33 3.73 -5.89
C GLU A 50 -12.03 4.02 -5.15
N ASP A 51 -11.03 4.45 -5.88
CA ASP A 51 -9.76 4.93 -5.35
C ASP A 51 -8.94 3.88 -4.60
N LEU A 52 -9.35 2.61 -4.61
CA LEU A 52 -8.58 1.55 -3.97
C LEU A 52 -7.75 0.80 -5.00
N TRP A 53 -6.50 0.59 -4.66
CA TRP A 53 -5.51 -0.04 -5.51
C TRP A 53 -4.74 -1.08 -4.72
N ARG A 54 -4.12 -2.03 -5.43
CA ARG A 54 -3.33 -3.08 -4.82
C ARG A 54 -2.00 -3.21 -5.54
N ILE A 55 -0.93 -3.39 -4.77
CA ILE A 55 0.34 -3.88 -5.32
C ILE A 55 0.74 -5.14 -4.55
N ARG A 56 1.48 -6.01 -5.22
CA ARG A 56 2.05 -7.20 -4.61
C ARG A 56 3.53 -6.98 -4.36
N VAL A 57 3.98 -7.38 -3.17
CA VAL A 57 5.37 -7.28 -2.77
C VAL A 57 5.76 -8.66 -2.28
N ARG A 58 6.28 -9.50 -3.19
CA ARG A 58 6.60 -10.90 -2.92
C ARG A 58 5.38 -11.65 -2.39
N GLN A 59 5.41 -12.10 -1.13
CA GLN A 59 4.31 -12.84 -0.52
C GLN A 59 3.27 -11.93 0.13
N HIS A 60 3.47 -10.64 0.06
CA HIS A 60 2.60 -9.66 0.70
C HIS A 60 1.84 -8.86 -0.33
N ARG A 61 0.79 -8.18 0.11
CA ARG A 61 0.09 -7.21 -0.70
C ARG A 61 -0.14 -5.95 0.11
N ILE A 62 -0.18 -4.84 -0.60
CA ILE A 62 -0.52 -3.55 0.00
C ILE A 62 -1.76 -3.04 -0.71
N ILE A 63 -2.80 -2.74 0.05
CA ILE A 63 -4.01 -2.10 -0.48
C ILE A 63 -4.00 -0.67 0.01
N TYR A 64 -4.18 0.25 -0.91
CA TYR A 64 -4.08 1.66 -0.60
C TYR A 64 -5.12 2.47 -1.37
N GLN A 65 -5.47 3.61 -0.80
CA GLN A 65 -6.37 4.57 -1.40
C GLN A 65 -5.56 5.73 -1.93
N LEU A 66 -5.94 6.24 -3.10
CA LEU A 66 -5.27 7.41 -3.68
C LEU A 66 -6.20 8.61 -3.60
N LEU A 67 -5.68 9.66 -2.99
CA LEU A 67 -6.34 10.95 -2.96
C LEU A 67 -5.47 11.92 -3.75
N ASP A 68 -5.66 11.91 -5.07
CA ASP A 68 -4.77 12.61 -6.00
C ASP A 68 -4.72 14.11 -5.73
N ASP A 69 -5.85 14.71 -5.41
CA ASP A 69 -5.92 16.16 -5.18
C ASP A 69 -5.09 16.57 -3.95
N GLU A 70 -4.87 15.65 -3.03
CA GLU A 70 -4.11 15.90 -1.81
C GLU A 70 -2.70 15.33 -1.88
N LEU A 71 -2.33 14.69 -2.98
CA LEU A 71 -1.07 13.98 -3.11
C LEU A 71 -0.86 13.05 -1.92
N LEU A 72 -1.88 12.24 -1.64
CA LEU A 72 -1.91 11.40 -0.44
C LEU A 72 -2.20 9.96 -0.81
N VAL A 73 -1.36 9.07 -0.28
CA VAL A 73 -1.54 7.61 -0.37
C VAL A 73 -1.89 7.13 1.03
N VAL A 74 -3.09 6.56 1.19
CA VAL A 74 -3.53 6.02 2.47
C VAL A 74 -3.46 4.51 2.39
N VAL A 75 -2.54 3.89 3.12
CA VAL A 75 -2.41 2.44 3.16
C VAL A 75 -3.44 1.90 4.13
N VAL A 76 -4.36 1.09 3.62
CA VAL A 76 -5.48 0.56 4.41
C VAL A 76 -5.29 -0.90 4.82
N ASN A 77 -4.44 -1.65 4.10
CA ASN A 77 -4.21 -3.05 4.42
C ASN A 77 -2.82 -3.48 3.97
N ILE A 78 -2.11 -4.19 4.85
CA ILE A 78 -0.87 -4.86 4.55
C ILE A 78 -1.06 -6.30 4.98
N GLY A 79 -1.07 -7.22 4.05
CA GLY A 79 -1.37 -8.61 4.38
C GLY A 79 -0.62 -9.60 3.52
N ASP A 80 -0.86 -10.88 3.79
CA ASP A 80 -0.37 -11.95 2.95
C ASP A 80 -1.16 -11.92 1.65
N ARG A 81 -0.47 -12.09 0.52
CA ARG A 81 -1.13 -12.01 -0.79
C ARG A 81 -2.18 -13.11 -0.99
N ASN A 82 -2.13 -14.18 -0.19
CA ASN A 82 -3.09 -15.26 -0.28
C ASN A 82 -4.36 -14.99 0.53
N GLU A 83 -4.38 -13.95 1.34
CA GLU A 83 -5.57 -13.56 2.07
C GLU A 83 -6.58 -12.89 1.13
N VAL A 84 -7.86 -13.04 1.47
CA VAL A 84 -8.93 -12.37 0.73
C VAL A 84 -9.25 -11.06 1.42
N TYR A 85 -9.11 -9.96 0.67
CA TYR A 85 -9.48 -8.65 1.19
C TYR A 85 -11.00 -8.48 1.13
N ARG A 86 -11.57 -7.99 2.21
CA ARG A 86 -13.02 -7.74 2.28
C ARG A 86 -13.31 -6.37 2.79
#